data_f29215c7faf4e0f5fabe769aa288ceb1
#
_entry.id   f29215c7faf4e0f5fabe769aa288ceb1
#
_cell.length_a   1.000
_cell.length_b   1.000
_cell.length_c   1.000
_cell.angle_alpha   90.00
_cell.angle_beta   90.00
_cell.angle_gamma   90.00
#
_symmetry.space_group_name_H-M   'P 1'
#
loop_
_entity.id
_entity.type
_entity.pdbx_description
1 polymer ?
#
loop_
_entity_poly.entity_id
_entity_poly.type
_entity_poly.pdbx_seq_one_letter_code
_entity_poly.pdbx_strand_id
1 'polypeptide(L)'
;MHVTPVINLALFAQIRQNKNETVTLKTFFRERIACLGGIYNNYLALEAALLDTRRRGVEAIYCLGDLGAFGPFPDRVFPLLDQYNVQCIQGNYDHSIGNQLDDCQCGYTDSRDNHFAQISYDYTLSNTSSINREFMRTLPSDIRLQLGSLRVLLCHGSPRRTNEFLWESTSPDHFLRWLADSYDTDVIVTTHTGIKWHRQISEKQHFVNAGVLGRPENNGQTEVWYVILEHQSATSLQVEFIPVQYDFHRLSQEMQNEGLPEEFRATIETGWWTTCLEILPAKERRCGRY
;
A
#
# COMPACT_ATOMS: atom_id res chain seq x y z
N MET A 1 21.31 -9.74 32.87
CA MET A 1 20.46 -8.61 33.29
C MET A 1 19.49 -8.33 32.18
N HIS A 2 18.23 -8.79 32.36
CA HIS A 2 17.17 -8.56 31.38
C HIS A 2 16.53 -7.20 31.66
N VAL A 3 16.59 -6.29 30.71
CA VAL A 3 15.85 -5.03 30.77
C VAL A 3 14.59 -5.21 29.92
N THR A 4 13.45 -5.33 30.58
CA THR A 4 12.12 -5.36 29.98
C THR A 4 11.72 -3.91 29.67
N PRO A 5 11.27 -3.56 28.44
CA PRO A 5 10.74 -2.24 28.19
C PRO A 5 9.36 -2.09 28.84
N VAL A 6 9.26 -1.14 29.75
CA VAL A 6 8.00 -0.76 30.41
C VAL A 6 7.18 0.06 29.39
N ILE A 7 6.08 -0.53 28.93
CA ILE A 7 5.06 0.17 28.15
C ILE A 7 4.45 1.26 29.04
N ASN A 8 4.56 2.49 28.61
CA ASN A 8 4.12 3.68 29.34
C ASN A 8 2.59 3.80 29.27
N LEU A 9 1.88 3.13 30.16
CA LEU A 9 0.43 3.20 30.38
C LEU A 9 -0.08 4.57 30.91
N ALA A 10 0.82 5.53 31.07
CA ALA A 10 0.49 6.83 31.65
C ALA A 10 -0.19 7.80 30.67
N LEU A 11 -0.18 7.54 29.37
CA LEU A 11 -0.77 8.46 28.39
C LEU A 11 -2.30 8.30 28.26
N PHE A 12 -2.87 7.18 28.69
CA PHE A 12 -4.32 6.95 28.64
C PHE A 12 -5.07 7.43 29.88
N ALA A 13 -4.39 7.80 30.96
CA ALA A 13 -5.02 8.20 32.22
C ALA A 13 -5.27 9.72 32.35
N GLN A 14 -4.72 10.56 31.47
CA GLN A 14 -4.82 12.02 31.57
C GLN A 14 -6.03 12.65 30.85
N ILE A 15 -6.88 11.85 30.18
CA ILE A 15 -8.05 12.37 29.44
C ILE A 15 -9.32 12.49 30.30
N ARG A 16 -9.29 12.15 31.59
CA ARG A 16 -10.51 12.13 32.45
C ARG A 16 -10.67 13.23 33.49
N GLN A 17 -9.89 14.29 33.47
CA GLN A 17 -10.15 15.42 34.40
C GLN A 17 -9.87 16.76 33.69
N ASN A 18 -10.82 17.22 32.88
CA ASN A 18 -11.19 18.66 32.78
C ASN A 18 -12.50 18.76 32.01
N LYS A 19 -13.61 18.84 32.79
CA LYS A 19 -14.89 19.31 32.29
C LYS A 19 -14.80 20.84 32.28
N ASN A 20 -14.79 21.43 31.08
CA ASN A 20 -15.05 22.81 30.70
C ASN A 20 -13.94 23.50 29.88
N GLU A 21 -13.27 22.78 29.02
CA GLU A 21 -12.64 23.41 27.85
C GLU A 21 -13.36 22.92 26.60
N THR A 22 -13.92 23.87 25.85
CA THR A 22 -14.42 23.63 24.51
C THR A 22 -13.21 23.20 23.70
N VAL A 23 -12.99 21.87 23.57
CA VAL A 23 -11.98 21.32 22.67
C VAL A 23 -12.43 21.69 21.27
N THR A 24 -11.96 22.82 20.78
CA THR A 24 -12.02 23.14 19.37
C THR A 24 -11.19 22.04 18.70
N LEU A 25 -11.84 21.03 18.15
CA LEU A 25 -11.23 20.08 17.23
C LEU A 25 -10.62 20.93 16.10
N LYS A 26 -9.33 21.28 16.23
CA LYS A 26 -8.57 21.78 15.10
C LYS A 26 -8.57 20.62 14.10
N THR A 27 -9.47 20.68 13.14
CA THR A 27 -9.39 19.85 11.95
C THR A 27 -8.08 20.25 11.30
N PHE A 28 -7.03 19.44 11.50
CA PHE A 28 -5.77 19.63 10.81
C PHE A 28 -6.04 19.29 9.34
N PHE A 29 -6.31 20.31 8.54
CA PHE A 29 -6.32 20.17 7.10
C PHE A 29 -4.89 19.85 6.68
N ARG A 30 -4.69 18.65 6.18
CA ARG A 30 -3.43 18.28 5.54
C ARG A 30 -3.46 18.84 4.13
N GLU A 31 -2.31 19.34 3.69
CA GLU A 31 -2.16 19.88 2.34
C GLU A 31 -1.33 18.92 1.46
N ARG A 32 -0.49 18.08 2.07
CA ARG A 32 0.42 17.19 1.34
C ARG A 32 0.63 15.87 2.06
N ILE A 33 0.27 14.77 1.39
CA ILE A 33 0.39 13.41 1.94
C ILE A 33 1.11 12.48 0.98
N ALA A 34 1.72 11.42 1.49
CA ALA A 34 2.24 10.31 0.69
C ALA A 34 1.38 9.05 0.87
N CYS A 35 1.12 8.33 -0.22
CA CYS A 35 0.47 7.03 -0.20
C CYS A 35 1.40 5.98 -0.81
N LEU A 36 1.67 4.93 -0.03
CA LEU A 36 2.45 3.76 -0.42
C LEU A 36 1.47 2.65 -0.80
N GLY A 37 1.65 2.03 -1.97
CA GLY A 37 0.96 0.78 -2.30
C GLY A 37 1.56 -0.41 -1.57
N GLY A 38 1.19 -1.64 -1.95
CA GLY A 38 1.64 -2.88 -1.31
C GLY A 38 3.16 -2.92 -1.08
N ILE A 39 3.57 -3.20 0.14
CA ILE A 39 5.00 -3.21 0.54
C ILE A 39 5.67 -4.54 0.18
N TYR A 40 4.93 -5.65 0.21
CA TYR A 40 5.38 -6.97 -0.22
C TYR A 40 6.67 -7.44 0.46
N ASN A 41 6.80 -7.24 1.78
CA ASN A 41 8.00 -7.57 2.57
C ASN A 41 9.28 -6.84 2.11
N ASN A 42 9.22 -5.93 1.13
CA ASN A 42 10.38 -5.20 0.61
C ASN A 42 10.75 -4.04 1.56
N TYR A 43 11.34 -4.40 2.69
CA TYR A 43 11.74 -3.44 3.72
C TYR A 43 12.80 -2.45 3.21
N LEU A 44 13.63 -2.83 2.20
CA LEU A 44 14.65 -1.94 1.61
C LEU A 44 14.01 -0.83 0.79
N ALA A 45 13.01 -1.16 -0.03
CA ALA A 45 12.25 -0.15 -0.76
C ALA A 45 11.43 0.73 0.19
N LEU A 46 10.85 0.14 1.24
CA LEU A 46 10.12 0.88 2.26
C LEU A 46 11.03 1.89 2.95
N GLU A 47 12.21 1.49 3.43
CA GLU A 47 13.17 2.39 4.08
C GLU A 47 13.56 3.54 3.15
N ALA A 48 13.88 3.25 1.89
CA ALA A 48 14.24 4.26 0.90
C ALA A 48 13.09 5.26 0.64
N ALA A 49 11.85 4.76 0.49
CA ALA A 49 10.67 5.60 0.30
C ALA A 49 10.40 6.48 1.53
N LEU A 50 10.49 5.94 2.74
CA LEU A 50 10.27 6.67 3.98
C LEU A 50 11.32 7.77 4.22
N LEU A 51 12.57 7.52 3.86
CA LEU A 51 13.61 8.54 3.87
C LEU A 51 13.33 9.66 2.86
N ASP A 52 12.83 9.31 1.67
CA ASP A 52 12.50 10.29 0.63
C ASP A 52 11.26 11.12 0.98
N THR A 53 10.19 10.50 1.51
CA THR A 53 9.00 11.23 1.98
C THR A 53 9.34 12.28 3.04
N ARG A 54 10.27 11.95 3.96
CA ARG A 54 10.75 12.88 4.99
C ARG A 54 11.48 14.07 4.37
N ARG A 55 12.34 13.83 3.36
CA ARG A 55 13.06 14.91 2.64
C ARG A 55 12.09 15.82 1.88
N ARG A 56 11.01 15.28 1.36
CA ARG A 56 9.98 16.01 0.62
C ARG A 56 8.98 16.74 1.51
N GLY A 57 9.07 16.55 2.83
CA GLY A 57 8.25 17.30 3.80
C GLY A 57 6.76 16.98 3.73
N VAL A 58 6.39 15.71 3.47
CA VAL A 58 4.98 15.29 3.55
C VAL A 58 4.49 15.32 5.00
N GLU A 59 3.24 15.68 5.21
CA GLU A 59 2.66 15.85 6.53
C GLU A 59 2.18 14.53 7.15
N ALA A 60 1.85 13.55 6.30
CA ALA A 60 1.48 12.21 6.72
C ALA A 60 1.77 11.17 5.64
N ILE A 61 2.02 9.95 6.09
CA ILE A 61 2.32 8.80 5.23
C ILE A 61 1.26 7.73 5.49
N TYR A 62 0.68 7.22 4.41
CA TYR A 62 -0.31 6.14 4.43
C TYR A 62 0.20 4.94 3.65
N CYS A 63 -0.02 3.73 4.18
CA CYS A 63 0.16 2.49 3.44
C CYS A 63 -1.22 1.88 3.13
N LEU A 64 -1.42 1.54 1.87
CA LEU A 64 -2.70 1.04 1.37
C LEU A 64 -2.86 -0.48 1.52
N GLY A 65 -2.15 -1.09 2.47
CA GLY A 65 -2.21 -2.52 2.76
C GLY A 65 -1.23 -3.37 1.95
N ASP A 66 -1.33 -4.69 2.12
CA ASP A 66 -0.39 -5.69 1.61
C ASP A 66 1.03 -5.43 2.11
N LEU A 67 1.18 -5.43 3.44
CA LEU A 67 2.47 -5.33 4.11
C LEU A 67 3.36 -6.53 3.79
N GLY A 68 2.74 -7.73 3.73
CA GLY A 68 3.35 -8.99 3.32
C GLY A 68 3.15 -9.29 1.83
N ALA A 69 3.92 -10.14 1.28
CA ALA A 69 3.90 -10.89 0.03
C ALA A 69 5.32 -10.96 -0.59
N PHE A 70 5.55 -11.85 -1.52
CA PHE A 70 6.69 -11.99 -2.44
C PHE A 70 8.11 -11.87 -1.86
N GLY A 71 8.39 -10.88 -1.01
CA GLY A 71 9.72 -10.59 -0.48
C GLY A 71 10.07 -11.40 0.78
N PRO A 72 11.33 -11.32 1.26
CA PRO A 72 11.81 -12.01 2.44
C PRO A 72 11.53 -11.21 3.73
N PHE A 73 11.65 -11.87 4.89
CA PHE A 73 11.68 -11.25 6.23
C PHE A 73 10.51 -10.31 6.54
N PRO A 74 9.25 -10.79 6.55
CA PRO A 74 8.07 -9.95 6.74
C PRO A 74 8.15 -9.06 7.99
N ASP A 75 8.73 -9.52 9.07
CA ASP A 75 8.81 -8.77 10.33
C ASP A 75 9.69 -7.52 10.26
N ARG A 76 10.55 -7.37 9.24
CA ARG A 76 11.39 -6.17 9.08
C ARG A 76 10.62 -4.92 8.64
N VAL A 77 9.41 -5.08 8.14
CA VAL A 77 8.55 -3.97 7.71
C VAL A 77 8.02 -3.17 8.90
N PHE A 78 7.59 -3.84 9.96
CA PHE A 78 6.83 -3.22 11.06
C PHE A 78 7.60 -2.16 11.86
N PRO A 79 8.89 -2.36 12.23
CA PRO A 79 9.66 -1.31 12.90
C PRO A 79 9.79 -0.02 12.09
N LEU A 80 9.85 -0.12 10.76
CA LEU A 80 9.90 1.03 9.86
C LEU A 80 8.57 1.78 9.85
N LEU A 81 7.44 1.06 9.79
CA LEU A 81 6.11 1.67 9.86
C LEU A 81 5.92 2.45 11.16
N ASP A 82 6.32 1.87 12.29
CA ASP A 82 6.25 2.49 13.61
C ASP A 82 7.17 3.73 13.69
N GLN A 83 8.43 3.60 13.31
CA GLN A 83 9.43 4.68 13.34
C GLN A 83 8.98 5.94 12.57
N TYR A 84 8.25 5.75 11.47
CA TYR A 84 7.80 6.85 10.61
C TYR A 84 6.33 7.20 10.80
N ASN A 85 5.65 6.61 11.79
CA ASN A 85 4.22 6.81 12.07
C ASN A 85 3.34 6.61 10.83
N VAL A 86 3.60 5.56 10.04
CA VAL A 86 2.83 5.24 8.84
C VAL A 86 1.45 4.74 9.24
N GLN A 87 0.41 5.35 8.73
CA GLN A 87 -0.97 4.90 8.94
C GLN A 87 -1.32 3.84 7.89
N CYS A 88 -1.62 2.63 8.32
CA CYS A 88 -1.88 1.51 7.41
C CYS A 88 -3.37 1.17 7.37
N ILE A 89 -3.85 0.76 6.20
CA ILE A 89 -5.12 0.04 6.05
C ILE A 89 -4.85 -1.42 5.73
N GLN A 90 -5.89 -2.25 5.85
CA GLN A 90 -5.79 -3.68 5.60
C GLN A 90 -5.91 -4.01 4.12
N GLY A 91 -4.91 -4.68 3.54
CA GLY A 91 -5.00 -5.36 2.25
C GLY A 91 -5.52 -6.79 2.39
N ASN A 92 -5.67 -7.51 1.27
CA ASN A 92 -6.09 -8.90 1.31
C ASN A 92 -5.04 -9.82 1.96
N TYR A 93 -3.74 -9.57 1.75
CA TYR A 93 -2.69 -10.31 2.47
C TYR A 93 -2.76 -10.06 3.96
N ASP A 94 -2.90 -8.82 4.40
CA ASP A 94 -2.96 -8.49 5.83
C ASP A 94 -4.17 -9.14 6.50
N HIS A 95 -5.33 -9.13 5.82
CA HIS A 95 -6.52 -9.81 6.29
C HIS A 95 -6.29 -11.31 6.43
N SER A 96 -5.74 -11.94 5.40
CA SER A 96 -5.55 -13.39 5.36
C SER A 96 -4.47 -13.85 6.35
N ILE A 97 -3.32 -13.17 6.42
CA ILE A 97 -2.23 -13.45 7.37
C ILE A 97 -2.71 -13.23 8.83
N GLY A 98 -3.39 -12.10 9.08
CA GLY A 98 -3.90 -11.77 10.41
C GLY A 98 -4.93 -12.77 10.94
N ASN A 99 -5.74 -13.35 10.06
CA ASN A 99 -6.75 -14.36 10.40
C ASN A 99 -6.31 -15.80 10.13
N GLN A 100 -5.09 -16.00 9.63
CA GLN A 100 -4.51 -17.31 9.31
C GLN A 100 -5.41 -18.13 8.39
N LEU A 101 -5.88 -17.50 7.31
CA LEU A 101 -6.69 -18.17 6.28
C LEU A 101 -5.84 -19.13 5.43
N ASP A 102 -6.48 -19.92 4.59
CA ASP A 102 -5.78 -20.92 3.76
C ASP A 102 -5.02 -20.29 2.57
N ASP A 103 -5.41 -19.10 2.12
CA ASP A 103 -4.80 -18.39 0.99
C ASP A 103 -4.87 -16.87 1.14
N CYS A 104 -4.23 -16.13 0.22
CA CYS A 104 -4.14 -14.67 0.25
C CYS A 104 -5.44 -13.93 -0.13
N GLN A 105 -6.48 -14.59 -0.59
CA GLN A 105 -7.70 -13.98 -1.13
C GLN A 105 -7.42 -12.96 -2.25
N CYS A 106 -6.37 -13.20 -3.07
CA CYS A 106 -5.88 -12.23 -4.06
C CYS A 106 -6.84 -12.01 -5.24
N GLY A 107 -7.73 -12.98 -5.51
CA GLY A 107 -8.70 -12.89 -6.61
C GLY A 107 -8.15 -13.29 -7.98
N TYR A 108 -6.99 -13.96 -8.05
CA TYR A 108 -6.49 -14.56 -9.30
C TYR A 108 -7.37 -15.72 -9.74
N THR A 109 -7.50 -15.89 -11.05
CA THR A 109 -8.29 -16.97 -11.67
C THR A 109 -7.43 -17.97 -12.44
N ASP A 110 -6.21 -17.58 -12.79
CA ASP A 110 -5.25 -18.46 -13.47
C ASP A 110 -4.52 -19.37 -12.49
N SER A 111 -4.27 -20.62 -12.88
CA SER A 111 -3.63 -21.63 -12.02
C SER A 111 -2.16 -21.31 -11.71
N ARG A 112 -1.43 -20.72 -12.65
CA ARG A 112 -0.03 -20.32 -12.45
C ARG A 112 0.07 -19.14 -11.48
N ASP A 113 -0.79 -18.13 -11.66
CA ASP A 113 -0.83 -16.96 -10.76
C ASP A 113 -1.21 -17.39 -9.34
N ASN A 114 -2.19 -18.29 -9.19
CA ASN A 114 -2.58 -18.85 -7.89
C ASN A 114 -1.46 -19.68 -7.25
N HIS A 115 -0.71 -20.45 -8.03
CA HIS A 115 0.43 -21.23 -7.51
C HIS A 115 1.49 -20.33 -6.87
N PHE A 116 1.93 -19.28 -7.57
CA PHE A 116 2.93 -18.36 -7.03
C PHE A 116 2.39 -17.49 -5.90
N ALA A 117 1.11 -17.11 -5.95
CA ALA A 117 0.44 -16.42 -4.86
C ALA A 117 0.44 -17.28 -3.59
N GLN A 118 0.18 -18.59 -3.70
CA GLN A 118 0.20 -19.51 -2.56
C GLN A 118 1.60 -19.65 -1.96
N ILE A 119 2.64 -19.82 -2.78
CA ILE A 119 4.04 -19.88 -2.29
C ILE A 119 4.38 -18.60 -1.51
N SER A 120 4.04 -17.45 -2.06
CA SER A 120 4.24 -16.14 -1.42
C SER A 120 3.49 -16.03 -0.09
N TYR A 121 2.24 -16.51 -0.06
CA TYR A 121 1.39 -16.49 1.13
C TYR A 121 1.93 -17.40 2.22
N ASP A 122 2.25 -18.66 1.90
CA ASP A 122 2.74 -19.65 2.86
C ASP A 122 4.05 -19.19 3.51
N TYR A 123 4.97 -18.62 2.71
CA TYR A 123 6.21 -18.05 3.22
C TYR A 123 5.93 -16.89 4.18
N THR A 124 5.09 -15.96 3.78
CA THR A 124 4.77 -14.78 4.59
C THR A 124 4.07 -15.18 5.89
N LEU A 125 3.06 -16.05 5.83
CA LEU A 125 2.35 -16.54 7.02
C LEU A 125 3.29 -17.24 8.00
N SER A 126 4.18 -18.11 7.49
CA SER A 126 5.10 -18.88 8.33
C SER A 126 6.18 -18.02 9.00
N ASN A 127 6.56 -16.90 8.38
CA ASN A 127 7.64 -16.03 8.83
C ASN A 127 7.17 -14.71 9.48
N THR A 128 5.86 -14.48 9.58
CA THR A 128 5.31 -13.32 10.32
C THR A 128 5.06 -13.71 11.78
N SER A 129 5.61 -12.95 12.71
CA SER A 129 5.42 -13.17 14.14
C SER A 129 3.95 -12.99 14.57
N SER A 130 3.56 -13.62 15.67
CA SER A 130 2.18 -13.53 16.18
C SER A 130 1.75 -12.11 16.51
N ILE A 131 2.66 -11.27 16.99
CA ILE A 131 2.38 -9.86 17.30
C ILE A 131 2.10 -9.06 16.02
N ASN A 132 2.84 -9.31 14.95
CA ASN A 132 2.65 -8.64 13.68
C ASN A 132 1.42 -9.16 12.93
N ARG A 133 1.08 -10.45 13.04
CA ARG A 133 -0.21 -10.99 12.57
C ARG A 133 -1.40 -10.33 13.27
N GLU A 134 -1.31 -10.15 14.59
CA GLU A 134 -2.36 -9.44 15.34
C GLU A 134 -2.47 -7.98 14.89
N PHE A 135 -1.34 -7.29 14.67
CA PHE A 135 -1.35 -5.94 14.10
C PHE A 135 -2.08 -5.90 12.74
N MET A 136 -1.72 -6.79 11.80
CA MET A 136 -2.38 -6.90 10.50
C MET A 136 -3.89 -7.15 10.63
N ARG A 137 -4.30 -7.99 11.58
CA ARG A 137 -5.71 -8.30 11.83
C ARG A 137 -6.52 -7.10 12.30
N THR A 138 -5.90 -6.16 13.01
CA THR A 138 -6.56 -4.97 13.58
C THR A 138 -6.59 -3.75 12.67
N LEU A 139 -5.94 -3.82 11.50
CA LEU A 139 -5.94 -2.72 10.54
C LEU A 139 -7.35 -2.39 10.03
N PRO A 140 -7.70 -1.09 9.87
CA PRO A 140 -8.97 -0.69 9.26
C PRO A 140 -9.00 -1.03 7.78
N SER A 141 -10.19 -1.27 7.24
CA SER A 141 -10.41 -1.54 5.80
C SER A 141 -10.17 -0.33 4.92
N ASP A 142 -10.37 0.85 5.46
CA ASP A 142 -10.23 2.13 4.74
C ASP A 142 -9.90 3.28 5.70
N ILE A 143 -9.41 4.39 5.15
CA ILE A 143 -9.22 5.64 5.87
C ILE A 143 -9.89 6.77 5.07
N ARG A 144 -10.70 7.58 5.77
CA ARG A 144 -11.27 8.82 5.24
C ARG A 144 -10.55 10.01 5.85
N LEU A 145 -10.12 10.93 5.02
CA LEU A 145 -9.42 12.13 5.47
C LEU A 145 -9.78 13.37 4.63
N GLN A 146 -9.44 14.53 5.15
CA GLN A 146 -9.48 15.80 4.41
C GLN A 146 -8.07 16.16 3.94
N LEU A 147 -7.94 16.44 2.64
CA LEU A 147 -6.75 17.00 2.02
C LEU A 147 -7.10 18.38 1.48
N GLY A 148 -6.78 19.42 2.24
CA GLY A 148 -7.35 20.74 2.04
C GLY A 148 -8.89 20.70 2.05
N SER A 149 -9.53 21.09 0.97
CA SER A 149 -10.98 21.03 0.82
C SER A 149 -11.51 19.72 0.20
N LEU A 150 -10.64 18.79 -0.18
CA LEU A 150 -11.00 17.54 -0.86
C LEU A 150 -11.21 16.41 0.16
N ARG A 151 -12.30 15.67 -0.01
CA ARG A 151 -12.59 14.44 0.74
C ARG A 151 -11.87 13.29 0.06
N VAL A 152 -10.97 12.64 0.78
CA VAL A 152 -10.15 11.54 0.27
C VAL A 152 -10.54 10.23 0.94
N LEU A 153 -10.73 9.19 0.15
CA LEU A 153 -10.94 7.82 0.58
C LEU A 153 -9.75 6.97 0.16
N LEU A 154 -9.05 6.41 1.13
CA LEU A 154 -7.98 5.44 0.95
C LEU A 154 -8.54 4.03 1.15
N CYS A 155 -8.38 3.15 0.16
CA CYS A 155 -8.78 1.75 0.24
C CYS A 155 -7.80 0.87 -0.54
N HIS A 156 -7.86 -0.46 -0.34
CA HIS A 156 -6.88 -1.36 -0.97
C HIS A 156 -7.20 -1.60 -2.45
N GLY A 157 -8.21 -2.38 -2.78
CA GLY A 157 -8.59 -2.65 -4.18
C GLY A 157 -9.60 -1.65 -4.70
N SER A 158 -10.74 -1.54 -4.02
CA SER A 158 -11.77 -0.54 -4.29
C SER A 158 -12.59 -0.26 -3.04
N PRO A 159 -13.41 0.82 -3.02
CA PRO A 159 -14.34 1.04 -1.92
C PRO A 159 -15.34 -0.11 -1.69
N ARG A 160 -15.57 -0.95 -2.70
CA ARG A 160 -16.54 -2.07 -2.66
C ARG A 160 -15.92 -3.38 -2.18
N ARG A 161 -14.66 -3.62 -2.57
CA ARG A 161 -14.02 -4.92 -2.37
C ARG A 161 -12.51 -4.76 -2.22
N THR A 162 -11.94 -5.39 -1.21
CA THR A 162 -10.49 -5.33 -0.92
C THR A 162 -9.64 -5.91 -2.06
N ASN A 163 -10.13 -6.93 -2.76
CA ASN A 163 -9.41 -7.60 -3.85
C ASN A 163 -9.97 -7.28 -5.25
N GLU A 164 -10.54 -6.11 -5.45
CA GLU A 164 -10.99 -5.68 -6.77
C GLU A 164 -9.86 -5.06 -7.56
N PHE A 165 -9.60 -5.62 -8.75
CA PHE A 165 -8.61 -5.06 -9.68
C PHE A 165 -9.23 -3.91 -10.49
N LEU A 166 -8.83 -2.68 -10.20
CA LEU A 166 -9.21 -1.50 -10.99
C LEU A 166 -8.06 -1.09 -11.89
N TRP A 167 -8.10 -1.55 -13.14
CA TRP A 167 -7.12 -1.21 -14.17
C TRP A 167 -7.50 0.06 -14.90
N GLU A 168 -6.53 0.84 -15.34
CA GLU A 168 -6.78 2.06 -16.10
C GLU A 168 -7.63 1.79 -17.35
N SER A 169 -7.31 0.73 -18.10
CA SER A 169 -7.94 0.42 -19.38
C SER A 169 -9.36 -0.14 -19.27
N THR A 170 -9.70 -0.76 -18.13
CA THR A 170 -11.02 -1.41 -17.95
C THR A 170 -11.93 -0.69 -16.96
N SER A 171 -11.49 0.47 -16.44
CA SER A 171 -12.28 1.30 -15.51
C SER A 171 -12.76 2.57 -16.22
N PRO A 172 -13.96 2.57 -16.83
CA PRO A 172 -14.46 3.73 -17.55
C PRO A 172 -14.89 4.86 -16.60
N ASP A 173 -14.85 6.10 -17.06
CA ASP A 173 -15.10 7.31 -16.26
C ASP A 173 -16.46 7.28 -15.54
N HIS A 174 -17.51 6.78 -16.19
CA HIS A 174 -18.83 6.71 -15.58
C HIS A 174 -18.86 5.77 -14.37
N PHE A 175 -18.09 4.68 -14.40
CA PHE A 175 -17.96 3.76 -13.28
C PHE A 175 -17.15 4.36 -12.13
N LEU A 176 -16.02 5.02 -12.43
CA LEU A 176 -15.21 5.70 -11.42
C LEU A 176 -15.98 6.86 -10.76
N ARG A 177 -16.76 7.60 -11.54
CA ARG A 177 -17.67 8.64 -11.04
C ARG A 177 -18.72 8.05 -10.11
N TRP A 178 -19.35 6.96 -10.53
CA TRP A 178 -20.33 6.26 -9.70
C TRP A 178 -19.72 5.81 -8.35
N LEU A 179 -18.47 5.32 -8.35
CA LEU A 179 -17.77 5.00 -7.10
C LEU A 179 -17.61 6.24 -6.22
N ALA A 180 -17.08 7.35 -6.78
CA ALA A 180 -16.85 8.57 -6.03
C ALA A 180 -18.16 9.13 -5.42
N ASP A 181 -19.23 9.16 -6.20
CA ASP A 181 -20.55 9.63 -5.78
C ASP A 181 -21.17 8.70 -4.72
N SER A 182 -21.09 7.37 -4.92
CA SER A 182 -21.66 6.38 -4.00
C SER A 182 -21.00 6.36 -2.63
N TYR A 183 -19.72 6.72 -2.57
CA TYR A 183 -18.94 6.75 -1.33
C TYR A 183 -18.72 8.16 -0.78
N ASP A 184 -19.39 9.18 -1.35
CA ASP A 184 -19.34 10.58 -0.95
C ASP A 184 -17.90 11.09 -0.78
N THR A 185 -17.08 10.95 -1.84
CA THR A 185 -15.67 11.32 -1.83
C THR A 185 -15.28 12.03 -3.12
N ASP A 186 -14.27 12.91 -3.03
CA ASP A 186 -13.73 13.64 -4.16
C ASP A 186 -12.52 12.90 -4.76
N VAL A 187 -11.74 12.20 -3.93
CA VAL A 187 -10.55 11.45 -4.36
C VAL A 187 -10.61 10.04 -3.82
N ILE A 188 -10.46 9.05 -4.70
CA ILE A 188 -10.27 7.64 -4.32
C ILE A 188 -8.82 7.27 -4.61
N VAL A 189 -8.12 6.74 -3.59
CA VAL A 189 -6.75 6.24 -3.73
C VAL A 189 -6.72 4.75 -3.42
N THR A 190 -6.19 3.97 -4.37
CA THR A 190 -6.13 2.50 -4.29
C THR A 190 -4.74 1.96 -4.59
N THR A 191 -4.59 0.65 -4.47
CA THR A 191 -3.41 -0.14 -4.86
C THR A 191 -3.85 -1.48 -5.49
N HIS A 192 -3.35 -2.61 -5.03
CA HIS A 192 -3.69 -3.99 -5.39
C HIS A 192 -3.28 -4.42 -6.80
N THR A 193 -3.43 -3.56 -7.83
CA THR A 193 -3.13 -3.93 -9.23
C THR A 193 -1.63 -4.04 -9.54
N GLY A 194 -0.78 -3.39 -8.74
CA GLY A 194 0.67 -3.33 -8.97
C GLY A 194 1.12 -2.31 -10.01
N ILE A 195 0.20 -1.69 -10.75
CA ILE A 195 0.48 -0.69 -11.79
C ILE A 195 -0.17 0.63 -11.39
N LYS A 196 0.64 1.68 -11.35
CA LYS A 196 0.18 3.03 -10.99
C LYS A 196 -0.54 3.71 -12.15
N TRP A 197 -1.58 4.46 -11.85
CA TRP A 197 -2.25 5.34 -12.80
C TRP A 197 -3.09 6.40 -12.07
N HIS A 198 -3.38 7.48 -12.78
CA HIS A 198 -4.22 8.57 -12.30
C HIS A 198 -5.19 9.02 -13.36
N ARG A 199 -6.43 9.28 -12.97
CA ARG A 199 -7.44 9.87 -13.84
C ARG A 199 -8.22 10.95 -13.11
N GLN A 200 -8.24 12.15 -13.69
CA GLN A 200 -9.18 13.18 -13.30
C GLN A 200 -10.52 12.91 -14.00
N ILE A 201 -11.59 12.70 -13.23
CA ILE A 201 -12.91 12.32 -13.71
C ILE A 201 -13.79 13.54 -13.90
N SER A 202 -13.62 14.56 -13.05
CA SER A 202 -14.28 15.86 -13.10
C SER A 202 -13.36 16.92 -12.50
N GLU A 203 -13.85 18.16 -12.30
CA GLU A 203 -13.04 19.22 -11.68
C GLU A 203 -12.49 18.83 -10.30
N LYS A 204 -13.26 18.07 -9.50
CA LYS A 204 -12.88 17.68 -8.14
C LYS A 204 -12.61 16.18 -8.00
N GLN A 205 -13.16 15.36 -8.90
CA GLN A 205 -13.11 13.91 -8.73
C GLN A 205 -11.88 13.32 -9.40
N HIS A 206 -11.07 12.64 -8.59
CA HIS A 206 -9.86 11.95 -9.03
C HIS A 206 -9.88 10.48 -8.58
N PHE A 207 -9.34 9.63 -9.43
CA PHE A 207 -9.01 8.26 -9.08
C PHE A 207 -7.51 8.05 -9.24
N VAL A 208 -6.86 7.53 -8.20
CA VAL A 208 -5.42 7.30 -8.15
C VAL A 208 -5.18 5.85 -7.73
N ASN A 209 -4.49 5.08 -8.57
CA ASN A 209 -3.89 3.82 -8.15
C ASN A 209 -2.41 4.05 -7.88
N ALA A 210 -1.97 3.82 -6.66
CA ALA A 210 -0.59 4.07 -6.24
C ALA A 210 0.41 3.05 -6.81
N GLY A 211 -0.08 2.01 -7.48
CA GLY A 211 0.75 0.85 -7.81
C GLY A 211 1.14 0.07 -6.55
N VAL A 212 2.34 -0.50 -6.52
CA VAL A 212 2.92 -1.15 -5.35
C VAL A 212 4.36 -0.68 -5.12
N LEU A 213 4.75 -0.59 -3.85
CA LEU A 213 6.11 -0.25 -3.46
C LEU A 213 7.03 -1.49 -3.45
N GLY A 214 6.46 -2.67 -3.30
CA GLY A 214 7.23 -3.89 -3.02
C GLY A 214 7.90 -4.52 -4.23
N ARG A 215 7.50 -4.20 -5.44
CA ARG A 215 8.10 -4.72 -6.68
C ARG A 215 8.03 -3.69 -7.81
N PRO A 216 8.92 -3.79 -8.82
CA PRO A 216 8.89 -2.93 -10.00
C PRO A 216 7.56 -3.00 -10.75
N GLU A 217 7.21 -1.91 -11.42
CA GLU A 217 6.12 -1.87 -12.38
C GLU A 217 6.58 -2.51 -13.69
N ASN A 218 5.93 -3.53 -14.16
CA ASN A 218 6.26 -4.38 -15.32
C ASN A 218 6.68 -3.60 -16.61
N ASN A 219 7.78 -2.84 -16.53
CA ASN A 219 8.27 -1.91 -17.56
C ASN A 219 9.78 -2.01 -17.84
N GLY A 220 10.48 -2.98 -17.22
CA GLY A 220 11.92 -3.19 -17.38
C GLY A 220 12.80 -2.25 -16.56
N GLN A 221 12.21 -1.47 -15.64
CA GLN A 221 12.95 -0.65 -14.68
C GLN A 221 12.90 -1.32 -13.32
N THR A 222 13.97 -1.24 -12.55
CA THR A 222 14.07 -1.87 -11.21
C THR A 222 13.60 -0.96 -10.08
N GLU A 223 13.34 0.31 -10.38
CA GLU A 223 12.78 1.25 -9.42
C GLU A 223 11.33 0.92 -9.07
N VAL A 224 10.93 1.32 -7.88
CA VAL A 224 9.56 1.21 -7.38
C VAL A 224 8.97 2.59 -7.16
N TRP A 225 7.69 2.68 -6.77
CA TRP A 225 6.99 3.95 -6.77
C TRP A 225 6.14 4.14 -5.52
N TYR A 226 5.98 5.39 -5.12
CA TYR A 226 4.89 5.84 -4.25
C TYR A 226 4.27 7.10 -4.84
N VAL A 227 3.13 7.55 -4.31
CA VAL A 227 2.45 8.74 -4.80
C VAL A 227 2.39 9.82 -3.73
N ILE A 228 2.63 11.08 -4.14
CA ILE A 228 2.33 12.27 -3.34
C ILE A 228 1.06 12.90 -3.88
N LEU A 229 0.15 13.22 -2.97
CA LEU A 229 -1.05 14.00 -3.22
C LEU A 229 -0.89 15.35 -2.53
N GLU A 230 -1.06 16.43 -3.29
CA GLU A 230 -0.95 17.78 -2.79
C GLU A 230 -2.16 18.62 -3.21
N HIS A 231 -2.84 19.20 -2.22
CA HIS A 231 -3.94 20.10 -2.46
C HIS A 231 -3.41 21.44 -2.95
N GLN A 232 -3.89 21.89 -4.10
CA GLN A 232 -3.47 23.15 -4.72
C GLN A 232 -4.54 24.24 -4.60
N SER A 233 -5.82 23.86 -4.65
CA SER A 233 -6.95 24.77 -4.53
C SER A 233 -8.25 24.00 -4.26
N ALA A 234 -9.37 24.69 -4.11
CA ALA A 234 -10.68 24.08 -3.83
C ALA A 234 -11.10 22.96 -4.78
N THR A 235 -10.54 22.91 -5.98
CA THR A 235 -10.86 21.90 -7.03
C THR A 235 -9.64 21.26 -7.63
N SER A 236 -8.41 21.60 -7.17
CA SER A 236 -7.18 21.16 -7.80
C SER A 236 -6.35 20.28 -6.88
N LEU A 237 -6.10 19.06 -7.35
CA LEU A 237 -5.21 18.07 -6.74
C LEU A 237 -4.00 17.87 -7.65
N GLN A 238 -2.80 18.04 -7.11
CA GLN A 238 -1.58 17.57 -7.76
C GLN A 238 -1.32 16.12 -7.34
N VAL A 239 -1.09 15.26 -8.32
CA VAL A 239 -0.74 13.85 -8.14
C VAL A 239 0.64 13.63 -8.75
N GLU A 240 1.60 13.25 -7.93
CA GLU A 240 2.99 13.01 -8.37
C GLU A 240 3.43 11.60 -7.99
N PHE A 241 3.78 10.78 -8.98
CA PHE A 241 4.38 9.47 -8.77
C PHE A 241 5.89 9.62 -8.63
N ILE A 242 6.42 9.17 -7.50
CA ILE A 242 7.82 9.35 -7.13
C ILE A 242 8.57 8.03 -7.33
N PRO A 243 9.59 7.99 -8.21
CA PRO A 243 10.46 6.82 -8.33
C PRO A 243 11.37 6.67 -7.11
N VAL A 244 11.58 5.45 -6.69
CA VAL A 244 12.44 5.09 -5.55
C VAL A 244 13.47 4.07 -6.00
N GLN A 245 14.73 4.45 -5.89
CA GLN A 245 15.86 3.54 -6.05
C GLN A 245 16.16 2.88 -4.70
N TYR A 246 16.41 1.58 -4.71
CA TYR A 246 16.75 0.82 -3.50
C TYR A 246 17.76 -0.29 -3.86
N ASP A 247 18.32 -0.95 -2.88
CA ASP A 247 19.28 -2.04 -3.09
C ASP A 247 18.55 -3.34 -3.47
N PHE A 248 18.07 -3.41 -4.72
CA PHE A 248 17.37 -4.58 -5.23
C PHE A 248 18.30 -5.81 -5.39
N HIS A 249 19.60 -5.62 -5.56
CA HIS A 249 20.57 -6.73 -5.59
C HIS A 249 20.64 -7.43 -4.24
N ARG A 250 20.70 -6.65 -3.16
CA ARG A 250 20.64 -7.19 -1.80
C ARG A 250 19.30 -7.92 -1.55
N LEU A 251 18.18 -7.32 -1.95
CA LEU A 251 16.86 -7.96 -1.79
C LEU A 251 16.82 -9.30 -2.52
N SER A 252 17.26 -9.35 -3.78
CA SER A 252 17.32 -10.58 -4.58
C SER A 252 18.20 -11.64 -3.92
N GLN A 253 19.36 -11.27 -3.41
CA GLN A 253 20.25 -12.21 -2.70
C GLN A 253 19.61 -12.74 -1.42
N GLU A 254 18.92 -11.90 -0.65
CA GLU A 254 18.18 -12.30 0.55
C GLU A 254 17.02 -13.25 0.18
N MET A 255 16.27 -12.97 -0.90
CA MET A 255 15.22 -13.85 -1.41
C MET A 255 15.79 -15.24 -1.82
N GLN A 256 16.97 -15.27 -2.45
CA GLN A 256 17.65 -16.53 -2.78
C GLN A 256 18.03 -17.34 -1.55
N ASN A 257 18.58 -16.67 -0.53
CA ASN A 257 18.99 -17.32 0.71
C ASN A 257 17.80 -17.89 1.49
N GLU A 258 16.63 -17.26 1.38
CA GLU A 258 15.38 -17.71 1.98
C GLU A 258 14.65 -18.79 1.13
N GLY A 259 15.19 -19.17 -0.03
CA GLY A 259 14.60 -20.17 -0.90
C GLY A 259 13.34 -19.72 -1.65
N LEU A 260 13.15 -18.42 -1.79
CA LEU A 260 12.03 -17.88 -2.58
C LEU A 260 12.22 -18.16 -4.08
N PRO A 261 11.13 -18.30 -4.87
CA PRO A 261 11.18 -18.63 -6.28
C PRO A 261 12.08 -17.70 -7.11
N GLU A 262 12.73 -18.27 -8.11
CA GLU A 262 13.52 -17.54 -9.12
C GLU A 262 12.67 -16.47 -9.81
N GLU A 263 11.40 -16.75 -10.06
CA GLU A 263 10.45 -15.83 -10.69
C GLU A 263 10.27 -14.53 -9.89
N PHE A 264 10.25 -14.61 -8.57
CA PHE A 264 10.15 -13.39 -7.73
C PHE A 264 11.42 -12.55 -7.84
N ARG A 265 12.59 -13.21 -7.82
CA ARG A 265 13.90 -12.57 -7.97
C ARG A 265 14.07 -11.94 -9.34
N ALA A 266 13.74 -12.70 -10.41
CA ALA A 266 13.81 -12.21 -11.78
C ALA A 266 12.96 -10.93 -11.98
N THR A 267 11.78 -10.86 -11.35
CA THR A 267 10.97 -9.65 -11.36
C THR A 267 11.71 -8.45 -10.73
N ILE A 268 12.36 -8.65 -9.58
CA ILE A 268 13.11 -7.61 -8.88
C ILE A 268 14.35 -7.15 -9.69
N GLU A 269 15.06 -8.11 -10.30
CA GLU A 269 16.32 -7.85 -11.00
C GLU A 269 16.13 -7.22 -12.38
N THR A 270 15.02 -7.55 -13.04
CA THR A 270 14.80 -7.15 -14.44
C THR A 270 13.75 -6.06 -14.63
N GLY A 271 12.92 -5.84 -13.62
CA GLY A 271 11.76 -4.95 -13.73
C GLY A 271 10.62 -5.52 -14.60
N TRP A 272 10.74 -6.80 -15.04
CA TRP A 272 9.71 -7.50 -15.80
C TRP A 272 9.03 -8.56 -14.94
N TRP A 273 7.70 -8.53 -14.90
CA TRP A 273 6.97 -9.55 -14.16
C TRP A 273 7.10 -10.91 -14.82
N THR A 274 7.31 -11.90 -14.00
CA THR A 274 7.39 -13.30 -14.39
C THR A 274 6.22 -14.12 -13.81
N THR A 275 5.46 -13.51 -12.90
CA THR A 275 4.24 -14.06 -12.28
C THR A 275 3.16 -12.99 -12.24
N CYS A 276 1.90 -13.39 -12.02
CA CYS A 276 0.74 -12.50 -11.95
C CYS A 276 0.52 -11.70 -13.25
N LEU A 277 0.80 -12.33 -14.39
CA LEU A 277 0.65 -11.74 -15.72
C LEU A 277 -0.73 -11.99 -16.33
N GLU A 278 -1.36 -13.12 -15.98
CA GLU A 278 -2.61 -13.55 -16.60
C GLU A 278 -3.79 -12.66 -16.21
N ILE A 279 -3.69 -12.01 -15.04
CA ILE A 279 -4.69 -11.04 -14.58
C ILE A 279 -4.64 -9.70 -15.35
N LEU A 280 -3.53 -9.37 -16.01
CA LEU A 280 -3.36 -8.09 -16.69
C LEU A 280 -4.27 -7.98 -17.93
N PRO A 281 -5.08 -6.90 -18.07
CA PRO A 281 -5.78 -6.61 -19.31
C PRO A 281 -4.82 -6.37 -20.48
N ALA A 282 -5.33 -6.47 -21.70
CA ALA A 282 -4.52 -6.41 -22.91
C ALA A 282 -3.68 -5.12 -23.06
N LYS A 283 -4.16 -3.96 -22.56
CA LYS A 283 -3.40 -2.70 -22.63
C LYS A 283 -2.22 -2.75 -21.67
N GLU A 284 -2.46 -3.08 -20.42
CA GLU A 284 -1.46 -3.19 -19.36
C GLU A 284 -0.46 -4.31 -19.67
N ARG A 285 -0.93 -5.38 -20.29
CA ARG A 285 -0.12 -6.48 -20.77
C ARG A 285 0.86 -6.05 -21.88
N ARG A 286 0.45 -5.19 -22.83
CA ARG A 286 1.32 -4.70 -23.92
C ARG A 286 2.42 -3.74 -23.48
N CYS A 287 2.30 -3.12 -22.32
CA CYS A 287 3.36 -2.29 -21.74
C CYS A 287 4.51 -3.13 -21.19
N GLY A 288 4.28 -4.42 -20.96
CA GLY A 288 5.26 -5.37 -20.50
C GLY A 288 5.98 -6.12 -21.62
N ARG A 289 6.83 -7.07 -21.21
CA ARG A 289 7.56 -7.99 -22.09
C ARG A 289 6.86 -9.35 -22.10
N TYR A 290 6.63 -9.91 -23.29
CA TYR A 290 6.03 -11.24 -23.49
C TYR A 290 6.97 -12.14 -24.26
#